data_5c463cbf62502a6ab3af374abf0667fb
#
_entry.id   5c463cbf62502a6ab3af374abf0667fb
#
_cell.length_a   1.000
_cell.length_b   1.000
_cell.length_c   1.000
_cell.angle_alpha   90.00
_cell.angle_beta   90.00
_cell.angle_gamma   90.00
#
_symmetry.space_group_name_H-M   'P 1'
#
loop_
_entity.id
_entity.type
_entity.pdbx_description
1 polymer ?
#
loop_
_entity_poly.entity_id
_entity_poly.type
_entity_poly.pdbx_seq_one_letter_code
_entity_poly.pdbx_strand_id
1 'polypeptide(L)'
;CFALLTVTGLYLFQSLIFFDHTLFFRDFYRNVYPAKIQALNLMSTQGVFAWNPYLDGGLPLLADISHHFALYPGNLLFYFLDAVSAFNWLILIHFVLAGIGMYRLGILKHRSPYCAFITAFAWVLSGFYLSSINRPGYFFTVSWLPGWHGHGCESMNLN
;
A
#
# COMPACT_ATOMS: atom_id res chain seq x y z
N CYS A 1 -13.65 9.98 -12.33
CA CYS A 1 -12.39 9.97 -11.55
C CYS A 1 -11.90 8.54 -11.27
N PHE A 2 -12.72 7.70 -10.60
CA PHE A 2 -12.33 6.33 -10.23
C PHE A 2 -11.84 5.50 -11.44
N ALA A 3 -12.66 5.37 -12.48
CA ALA A 3 -12.31 4.59 -13.67
C ALA A 3 -11.00 5.06 -14.31
N LEU A 4 -10.78 6.38 -14.40
CA LEU A 4 -9.56 6.90 -15.00
C LEU A 4 -8.32 6.63 -14.14
N LEU A 5 -8.42 6.75 -12.82
CA LEU A 5 -7.35 6.38 -11.89
C LEU A 5 -7.00 4.90 -12.00
N THR A 6 -8.01 4.03 -12.08
CA THR A 6 -7.80 2.58 -12.26
C THR A 6 -7.12 2.27 -13.59
N VAL A 7 -7.58 2.86 -14.69
CA VAL A 7 -6.97 2.68 -16.03
C VAL A 7 -5.52 3.19 -16.03
N THR A 8 -5.26 4.35 -15.43
CA THR A 8 -3.89 4.89 -15.30
C THR A 8 -3.01 3.97 -14.47
N GLY A 9 -3.52 3.47 -13.35
CA GLY A 9 -2.80 2.50 -12.52
C GLY A 9 -2.49 1.20 -13.27
N LEU A 10 -3.48 0.63 -13.96
CA LEU A 10 -3.28 -0.57 -14.79
C LEU A 10 -2.25 -0.34 -15.90
N TYR A 11 -2.27 0.82 -16.54
CA TYR A 11 -1.29 1.17 -17.55
C TYR A 11 0.13 1.32 -16.98
N LEU A 12 0.29 2.00 -15.85
CA LEU A 12 1.60 2.19 -15.22
C LEU A 12 2.18 0.89 -14.67
N PHE A 13 1.34 0.04 -14.09
CA PHE A 13 1.76 -1.21 -13.46
C PHE A 13 1.49 -2.45 -14.31
N GLN A 14 1.22 -2.28 -15.62
CA GLN A 14 0.92 -3.40 -16.53
C GLN A 14 1.99 -4.49 -16.50
N SER A 15 3.27 -4.11 -16.47
CA SER A 15 4.37 -5.08 -16.42
C SER A 15 4.37 -5.93 -15.16
N LEU A 16 3.96 -5.35 -14.02
CA LEU A 16 3.88 -6.05 -12.75
C LEU A 16 2.67 -7.00 -12.71
N ILE A 17 1.54 -6.58 -13.29
CA ILE A 17 0.26 -7.29 -13.15
C ILE A 17 0.12 -8.41 -14.19
N PHE A 18 0.53 -8.16 -15.44
CA PHE A 18 0.28 -9.08 -16.55
C PHE A 18 1.47 -9.95 -16.95
N PHE A 19 2.69 -9.58 -16.52
CA PHE A 19 3.91 -10.29 -16.91
C PHE A 19 4.66 -10.90 -15.72
N ASP A 20 4.04 -10.99 -14.55
CA ASP A 20 4.62 -11.54 -13.31
C ASP A 20 5.99 -10.93 -12.94
N HIS A 21 6.26 -9.71 -13.41
CA HIS A 21 7.46 -9.02 -13.01
C HIS A 21 7.32 -8.55 -11.55
N THR A 22 8.38 -8.62 -10.79
CA THR A 22 8.44 -8.07 -9.44
C THR A 22 9.30 -6.82 -9.42
N LEU A 23 9.04 -5.96 -8.43
CA LEU A 23 9.92 -4.81 -8.17
C LEU A 23 11.26 -5.33 -7.64
N PHE A 24 12.27 -5.30 -8.49
CA PHE A 24 13.63 -5.66 -8.14
C PHE A 24 14.42 -4.41 -7.74
N PHE A 25 14.06 -3.79 -6.61
CA PHE A 25 14.72 -2.57 -6.18
C PHE A 25 15.07 -2.61 -4.69
N ARG A 26 16.34 -2.41 -4.38
CA ARG A 26 16.97 -2.22 -3.06
C ARG A 26 16.24 -2.91 -1.89
N ASP A 27 15.49 -2.11 -1.09
CA ASP A 27 14.90 -2.56 0.18
C ASP A 27 13.76 -3.55 -0.03
N PHE A 28 13.00 -3.43 -1.13
CA PHE A 28 11.89 -4.34 -1.41
C PHE A 28 12.39 -5.78 -1.56
N TYR A 29 13.36 -6.01 -2.44
CA TYR A 29 13.88 -7.36 -2.72
C TYR A 29 14.73 -7.90 -1.58
N ARG A 30 15.56 -7.06 -0.95
CA ARG A 30 16.51 -7.51 0.08
C ARG A 30 15.84 -7.77 1.43
N ASN A 31 14.88 -6.93 1.82
CA ASN A 31 14.37 -6.93 3.19
C ASN A 31 12.88 -7.31 3.23
N VAL A 32 12.03 -6.60 2.48
CA VAL A 32 10.58 -6.72 2.64
C VAL A 32 10.05 -8.04 2.11
N TYR A 33 10.43 -8.43 0.90
CA TYR A 33 9.95 -9.65 0.27
C TYR A 33 10.36 -10.92 1.05
N PRO A 34 11.64 -11.15 1.39
CA PRO A 34 12.04 -12.30 2.19
C PRO A 34 11.41 -12.33 3.57
N ALA A 35 11.37 -11.18 4.26
CA ALA A 35 10.74 -11.09 5.58
C ALA A 35 9.25 -11.44 5.52
N LYS A 36 8.55 -11.02 4.45
CA LYS A 36 7.14 -11.34 4.24
C LYS A 36 6.91 -12.84 4.03
N ILE A 37 7.69 -13.48 3.16
CA ILE A 37 7.59 -14.93 2.93
C ILE A 37 7.85 -15.70 4.21
N GLN A 38 8.88 -15.32 4.96
CA GLN A 38 9.20 -15.94 6.24
C GLN A 38 8.07 -15.75 7.25
N ALA A 39 7.52 -14.54 7.35
CA ALA A 39 6.38 -14.26 8.24
C ALA A 39 5.15 -15.10 7.88
N LEU A 40 4.81 -15.24 6.60
CA LEU A 40 3.69 -16.07 6.16
C LEU A 40 3.90 -17.54 6.53
N ASN A 41 5.11 -18.07 6.36
CA ASN A 41 5.44 -19.44 6.76
C ASN A 41 5.32 -19.65 8.27
N LEU A 42 5.81 -18.71 9.07
CA LEU A 42 5.69 -18.78 10.52
C LEU A 42 4.23 -18.65 10.96
N MET A 43 3.46 -17.74 10.36
CA MET A 43 2.05 -17.56 10.67
C MET A 43 1.22 -18.82 10.32
N SER A 44 1.54 -19.51 9.25
CA SER A 44 0.84 -20.73 8.84
C SER A 44 1.11 -21.91 9.78
N THR A 45 2.29 -21.95 10.42
CA THR A 45 2.71 -23.06 11.29
C THR A 45 2.48 -22.79 12.78
N GLN A 46 2.70 -21.57 13.22
CA GLN A 46 2.68 -21.18 14.65
C GLN A 46 1.61 -20.12 14.99
N GLY A 47 0.91 -19.60 13.97
CA GLY A 47 -0.07 -18.53 14.12
C GLY A 47 0.54 -17.13 14.22
N VAL A 48 -0.32 -16.14 14.47
CA VAL A 48 0.03 -14.72 14.46
C VAL A 48 1.04 -14.33 15.54
N PHE A 49 1.05 -15.04 16.65
CA PHE A 49 1.97 -14.81 17.78
C PHE A 49 3.30 -15.57 17.64
N ALA A 50 3.63 -16.02 16.44
CA ALA A 50 4.84 -16.77 16.15
C ALA A 50 6.12 -16.04 16.62
N TRP A 51 7.11 -16.82 17.03
CA TRP A 51 8.45 -16.35 17.29
C TRP A 51 9.29 -16.50 16.03
N ASN A 52 9.94 -15.43 15.61
CA ASN A 52 10.87 -15.46 14.49
C ASN A 52 12.30 -15.63 15.01
N PRO A 53 12.90 -16.82 14.92
CA PRO A 53 14.27 -17.06 15.42
C PRO A 53 15.35 -16.58 14.46
N TYR A 54 15.01 -16.18 13.25
CA TYR A 54 15.97 -15.90 12.17
C TYR A 54 16.34 -14.42 12.04
N LEU A 55 15.70 -13.55 12.81
CA LEU A 55 15.92 -12.11 12.74
C LEU A 55 16.40 -11.59 14.10
N ASP A 56 17.51 -10.84 14.11
CA ASP A 56 18.07 -10.14 15.28
C ASP A 56 18.22 -11.00 16.55
N GLY A 57 18.55 -12.29 16.39
CA GLY A 57 18.68 -13.22 17.50
C GLY A 57 17.34 -13.76 18.04
N GLY A 58 16.24 -13.43 17.38
CA GLY A 58 14.90 -13.89 17.68
C GLY A 58 14.02 -12.79 18.26
N LEU A 59 12.86 -12.60 17.65
CA LEU A 59 11.86 -11.62 18.11
C LEU A 59 10.43 -12.12 17.83
N PRO A 60 9.43 -11.64 18.59
CA PRO A 60 8.03 -11.92 18.27
C PRO A 60 7.67 -11.37 16.89
N LEU A 61 6.96 -12.14 16.09
CA LEU A 61 6.57 -11.73 14.74
C LEU A 61 5.82 -10.39 14.73
N LEU A 62 4.97 -10.14 15.72
CA LEU A 62 4.23 -8.88 15.85
C LEU A 62 5.10 -7.68 16.20
N ALA A 63 6.32 -7.87 16.69
CA ALA A 63 7.23 -6.76 17.01
C ALA A 63 7.86 -6.14 15.75
N ASP A 64 8.01 -6.91 14.68
CA ASP A 64 8.53 -6.42 13.39
C ASP A 64 7.41 -6.04 12.42
N ILE A 65 6.64 -5.04 12.78
CA ILE A 65 5.51 -4.56 11.96
C ILE A 65 6.01 -3.91 10.65
N SER A 66 7.21 -3.36 10.65
CA SER A 66 7.74 -2.55 9.54
C SER A 66 8.04 -3.34 8.27
N HIS A 67 8.43 -4.61 8.38
CA HIS A 67 8.86 -5.41 7.23
C HIS A 67 7.77 -6.33 6.70
N HIS A 68 6.91 -6.87 7.56
CA HIS A 68 5.93 -7.87 7.12
C HIS A 68 4.45 -7.49 7.29
N PHE A 69 4.15 -6.38 7.98
CA PHE A 69 2.77 -5.86 8.17
C PHE A 69 1.77 -6.94 8.64
N ALA A 70 2.11 -7.70 9.69
CA ALA A 70 1.36 -8.89 10.10
C ALA A 70 -0.16 -8.68 10.21
N LEU A 71 -0.58 -7.56 10.78
CA LEU A 71 -2.00 -7.25 11.03
C LEU A 71 -2.66 -6.43 9.90
N TYR A 72 -1.96 -6.21 8.79
CA TYR A 72 -2.50 -5.42 7.70
C TYR A 72 -3.59 -6.19 6.93
N PRO A 73 -4.80 -5.62 6.71
CA PRO A 73 -5.90 -6.32 6.04
C PRO A 73 -5.56 -6.81 4.63
N GLY A 74 -4.68 -6.12 3.92
CA GLY A 74 -4.19 -6.52 2.61
C GLY A 74 -3.46 -7.87 2.61
N ASN A 75 -3.08 -8.39 3.79
CA ASN A 75 -2.49 -9.73 3.92
C ASN A 75 -3.42 -10.85 3.45
N LEU A 76 -4.72 -10.61 3.41
CA LEU A 76 -5.67 -11.59 2.86
C LEU A 76 -5.34 -12.00 1.42
N LEU A 77 -4.74 -11.11 0.64
CA LEU A 77 -4.35 -11.43 -0.73
C LEU A 77 -3.28 -12.55 -0.80
N PHE A 78 -2.40 -12.63 0.20
CA PHE A 78 -1.36 -13.67 0.24
C PHE A 78 -1.88 -15.08 0.56
N TYR A 79 -3.15 -15.22 0.95
CA TYR A 79 -3.78 -16.53 1.10
C TYR A 79 -4.37 -17.06 -0.21
N PHE A 80 -4.65 -16.17 -1.18
CA PHE A 80 -5.29 -16.52 -2.44
C PHE A 80 -4.35 -16.42 -3.64
N LEU A 81 -3.31 -15.61 -3.54
CA LEU A 81 -2.35 -15.30 -4.60
C LEU A 81 -0.94 -15.65 -4.12
N ASP A 82 -0.06 -15.94 -5.08
CA ASP A 82 1.36 -16.01 -4.80
C ASP A 82 1.89 -14.65 -4.34
N ALA A 83 3.03 -14.65 -3.65
CA ALA A 83 3.53 -13.46 -2.98
C ALA A 83 3.84 -12.31 -3.95
N VAL A 84 4.32 -12.59 -5.16
CA VAL A 84 4.62 -11.57 -6.18
C VAL A 84 3.33 -10.89 -6.63
N SER A 85 2.36 -11.69 -7.07
CA SER A 85 1.06 -11.19 -7.51
C SER A 85 0.32 -10.44 -6.39
N ALA A 86 0.36 -10.95 -5.15
CA ALA A 86 -0.25 -10.28 -4.00
C ALA A 86 0.34 -8.89 -3.76
N PHE A 87 1.66 -8.73 -3.82
CA PHE A 87 2.30 -7.41 -3.70
C PHE A 87 1.91 -6.50 -4.86
N ASN A 88 1.91 -7.00 -6.09
CA ASN A 88 1.58 -6.22 -7.29
C ASN A 88 0.13 -5.68 -7.22
N TRP A 89 -0.81 -6.51 -6.82
CA TRP A 89 -2.20 -6.09 -6.59
C TRP A 89 -2.33 -5.11 -5.43
N LEU A 90 -1.59 -5.29 -4.35
CA LEU A 90 -1.58 -4.33 -3.24
C LEU A 90 -1.10 -2.96 -3.69
N ILE A 91 -0.07 -2.88 -4.51
CA ILE A 91 0.43 -1.62 -5.07
C ILE A 91 -0.66 -0.93 -5.89
N LEU A 92 -1.32 -1.65 -6.79
CA LEU A 92 -2.41 -1.08 -7.59
C LEU A 92 -3.58 -0.59 -6.73
N ILE A 93 -4.02 -1.41 -5.77
CA ILE A 93 -5.11 -1.05 -4.87
C ILE A 93 -4.78 0.24 -4.12
N HIS A 94 -3.57 0.36 -3.56
CA HIS A 94 -3.17 1.55 -2.81
C HIS A 94 -2.99 2.78 -3.71
N PHE A 95 -2.54 2.61 -4.93
CA PHE A 95 -2.48 3.69 -5.91
C PHE A 95 -3.88 4.29 -6.16
N VAL A 96 -4.86 3.43 -6.35
CA VAL A 96 -6.26 3.85 -6.57
C VAL A 96 -6.84 4.47 -5.30
N LEU A 97 -6.62 3.88 -4.13
CA LEU A 97 -7.09 4.40 -2.84
C LEU A 97 -6.52 5.79 -2.54
N ALA A 98 -5.23 6.01 -2.77
CA ALA A 98 -4.59 7.30 -2.60
C ALA A 98 -5.20 8.38 -3.51
N GLY A 99 -5.45 8.03 -4.77
CA GLY A 99 -6.10 8.94 -5.73
C GLY A 99 -7.52 9.29 -5.32
N ILE A 100 -8.31 8.31 -4.88
CA ILE A 100 -9.68 8.52 -4.38
C ILE A 100 -9.65 9.39 -3.12
N GLY A 101 -8.77 9.10 -2.16
CA GLY A 101 -8.61 9.86 -0.93
C GLY A 101 -8.29 11.32 -1.21
N MET A 102 -7.35 11.58 -2.13
CA MET A 102 -6.96 12.93 -2.51
C MET A 102 -8.07 13.68 -3.27
N TYR A 103 -8.81 12.98 -4.14
CA TYR A 103 -9.99 13.54 -4.80
C TYR A 103 -11.06 13.96 -3.78
N ARG A 104 -11.41 13.09 -2.83
CA ARG A 104 -12.37 13.38 -1.76
C ARG A 104 -11.92 14.58 -0.92
N LEU A 105 -10.65 14.61 -0.52
CA LEU A 105 -10.08 15.74 0.21
C LEU A 105 -10.21 17.04 -0.58
N GLY A 106 -9.97 17.04 -1.89
CA GLY A 106 -10.16 18.18 -2.76
C GLY A 106 -11.61 18.69 -2.77
N ILE A 107 -12.58 17.79 -2.87
CA ILE A 107 -14.02 18.14 -2.82
C ILE A 107 -14.39 18.73 -1.45
N LEU A 108 -13.93 18.11 -0.35
CA LEU A 108 -14.21 18.59 1.02
C LEU A 108 -13.61 19.99 1.29
N LYS A 109 -12.55 20.35 0.59
CA LYS A 109 -11.97 21.71 0.64
C LYS A 109 -12.67 22.70 -0.30
N HIS A 110 -13.92 22.41 -0.69
CA HIS A 110 -14.75 23.24 -1.56
C HIS A 110 -14.09 23.58 -2.92
N ARG A 111 -13.28 22.67 -3.44
CA ARG A 111 -12.68 22.81 -4.77
C ARG A 111 -13.63 22.28 -5.84
N SER A 112 -13.54 22.86 -7.03
CA SER A 112 -14.31 22.32 -8.16
C SER A 112 -13.90 20.85 -8.42
N PRO A 113 -14.80 20.01 -8.96
CA PRO A 113 -14.50 18.62 -9.28
C PRO A 113 -13.28 18.47 -10.21
N TYR A 114 -13.05 19.43 -11.11
CA TYR A 114 -11.88 19.44 -11.99
C TYR A 114 -10.58 19.69 -11.23
N CYS A 115 -10.58 20.67 -10.31
CA CYS A 115 -9.40 20.92 -9.47
C CYS A 115 -9.10 19.72 -8.55
N ALA A 116 -10.11 19.12 -7.94
CA ALA A 116 -9.96 17.92 -7.12
C ALA A 116 -9.40 16.74 -7.93
N PHE A 117 -9.85 16.59 -9.19
CA PHE A 117 -9.35 15.59 -10.09
C PHE A 117 -7.87 15.79 -10.44
N ILE A 118 -7.48 17.00 -10.84
CA ILE A 118 -6.08 17.34 -11.15
C ILE A 118 -5.18 17.11 -9.93
N THR A 119 -5.64 17.51 -8.73
CA THR A 119 -4.90 17.30 -7.49
C THR A 119 -4.69 15.81 -7.18
N ALA A 120 -5.72 14.98 -7.40
CA ALA A 120 -5.61 13.53 -7.21
C ALA A 120 -4.55 12.93 -8.14
N PHE A 121 -4.54 13.30 -9.41
CA PHE A 121 -3.54 12.85 -10.37
C PHE A 121 -2.15 13.36 -10.05
N ALA A 122 -2.01 14.64 -9.70
CA ALA A 122 -0.73 15.23 -9.31
C ALA A 122 -0.13 14.50 -8.09
N TRP A 123 -0.97 14.08 -7.14
CA TRP A 123 -0.53 13.32 -5.97
C TRP A 123 0.00 11.95 -6.36
N VAL A 124 -0.81 11.11 -7.03
CA VAL A 124 -0.43 9.72 -7.33
C VAL A 124 0.69 9.61 -8.37
N LEU A 125 0.86 10.60 -9.23
CA LEU A 125 1.94 10.66 -10.21
C LEU A 125 3.17 11.43 -9.69
N SER A 126 3.13 11.94 -8.46
CA SER A 126 4.29 12.64 -7.90
C SER A 126 5.48 11.69 -7.71
N GLY A 127 6.68 12.19 -7.93
CA GLY A 127 7.91 11.43 -7.71
C GLY A 127 8.04 10.94 -6.27
N PHE A 128 7.56 11.73 -5.30
CA PHE A 128 7.49 11.33 -3.90
C PHE A 128 6.64 10.07 -3.70
N TYR A 129 5.42 10.05 -4.22
CA TYR A 129 4.51 8.94 -4.07
C TYR A 129 5.02 7.68 -4.79
N LEU A 130 5.46 7.82 -6.04
CA LEU A 130 5.97 6.71 -6.83
C LEU A 130 7.27 6.13 -6.24
N SER A 131 8.17 6.97 -5.72
CA SER A 131 9.40 6.48 -5.08
C SER A 131 9.13 5.73 -3.76
N SER A 132 8.03 6.02 -3.09
CA SER A 132 7.64 5.35 -1.84
C SER A 132 7.28 3.87 -2.02
N ILE A 133 6.98 3.42 -3.25
CA ILE A 133 6.67 2.01 -3.59
C ILE A 133 7.79 1.07 -3.16
N ASN A 134 9.04 1.54 -3.17
CA ASN A 134 10.20 0.75 -2.74
C ASN A 134 10.18 0.37 -1.24
N ARG A 135 9.35 1.05 -0.45
CA ARG A 135 9.13 0.80 0.99
C ARG A 135 7.64 0.58 1.24
N PRO A 136 7.12 -0.63 1.04
CA PRO A 136 5.68 -0.91 1.06
C PRO A 136 4.97 -0.44 2.33
N GLY A 137 5.57 -0.59 3.51
CA GLY A 137 4.98 -0.07 4.75
C GLY A 137 4.75 1.44 4.72
N TYR A 138 5.73 2.18 4.23
CA TYR A 138 5.62 3.62 4.05
C TYR A 138 4.61 3.98 2.94
N PHE A 139 4.68 3.28 1.81
CA PHE A 139 3.76 3.46 0.69
C PHE A 139 2.30 3.25 1.10
N PHE A 140 2.00 2.19 1.84
CA PHE A 140 0.65 1.94 2.33
C PHE A 140 0.17 3.04 3.27
N THR A 141 1.02 3.48 4.21
CA THR A 141 0.70 4.59 5.13
C THR A 141 0.40 5.89 4.37
N VAL A 142 1.25 6.27 3.43
CA VAL A 142 1.09 7.48 2.63
C VAL A 142 -0.16 7.42 1.75
N SER A 143 -0.55 6.22 1.30
CA SER A 143 -1.78 6.02 0.52
C SER A 143 -3.05 6.31 1.32
N TRP A 144 -3.06 6.03 2.62
CA TRP A 144 -4.20 6.31 3.51
C TRP A 144 -4.27 7.77 3.98
N LEU A 145 -3.14 8.49 3.94
CA LEU A 145 -3.01 9.83 4.50
C LEU A 145 -4.08 10.83 3.99
N PRO A 146 -4.37 10.94 2.67
CA PRO A 146 -5.37 11.87 2.18
C PRO A 146 -6.79 11.54 2.66
N GLY A 147 -7.12 10.25 2.77
CA GLY A 147 -8.42 9.78 3.27
C GLY A 147 -8.62 10.15 4.74
N TRP A 148 -7.59 9.98 5.55
CA TRP A 148 -7.62 10.32 6.98
C TRP A 148 -7.86 11.82 7.22
N HIS A 149 -7.16 12.68 6.50
CA HIS A 149 -7.37 14.13 6.59
C HIS A 149 -8.78 14.56 6.16
N GLY A 150 -9.39 13.84 5.21
CA GLY A 150 -10.77 14.08 4.81
C GLY A 150 -11.76 13.89 5.95
N HIS A 151 -11.67 12.79 6.70
CA HIS A 151 -12.54 12.51 7.84
C HIS A 151 -12.35 13.51 9.00
N GLY A 152 -11.11 13.94 9.27
CA GLY A 152 -10.85 14.96 10.28
C GLY A 152 -11.49 16.30 9.96
N CYS A 153 -11.60 16.67 8.68
CA CYS A 153 -12.28 17.92 8.28
C CYS A 153 -13.81 17.82 8.37
N GLU A 154 -14.40 16.65 8.11
CA GLU A 154 -15.86 16.46 8.29
C GLU A 154 -16.28 16.61 9.76
N SER A 155 -15.49 16.05 10.68
CA SER A 155 -15.80 16.13 12.11
C SER A 155 -15.70 17.54 12.70
N MET A 156 -14.86 18.41 12.14
CA MET A 156 -14.72 19.81 12.59
C MET A 156 -15.82 20.75 12.03
N ASN A 157 -16.49 20.37 10.96
CA ASN A 157 -17.58 21.17 10.38
C ASN A 157 -18.97 20.85 10.96
N LEU A 158 -19.06 19.90 11.89
CA LEU A 158 -20.31 19.50 12.55
C LEU A 158 -20.54 20.19 13.92
N ASN A 159 -19.66 21.10 14.32
CA ASN A 159 -19.78 21.95 15.49
C ASN A 159 -19.86 23.43 15.05
#